data_d98e2ae8652235070bb35c16bf49125c
#
_entry.id   d98e2ae8652235070bb35c16bf49125c
#
_cell.length_a   1.000
_cell.length_b   1.000
_cell.length_c   1.000
_cell.angle_alpha   90.00
_cell.angle_beta   90.00
_cell.angle_gamma   90.00
#
_symmetry.space_group_name_H-M   'P 1'
#
loop_
_entity.id
_entity.type
_entity.pdbx_description
1 polymer ?
#
loop_
_entity_poly.entity_id
_entity_poly.type
_entity_poly.pdbx_seq_one_letter_code
_entity_poly.pdbx_strand_id
1 'polypeptide(L)'
;MVKGIQKISQINEIYTSIYRLIAFFLILLVFYSSIIKAESYAVASRHHIATDIGIKVLEEGGNAIDAAVAVAFALAVVNPSAGNLGGGGFMLIHLAEKTETISIDYRERAPIKSFEKMFQDDSGKIVKGLSLNSIIASGVPGTVSGLFYASEKFGTYDIKDLINPSIELARDGFTLSSFQAKNLNKHKQKFSKNKEAKKIFTRPNGFSKGDILVQKNLANTLERIAQNGKKEFYSGETAKKIANFFQNNGGILSFEDLNQYNLRILNPVCGSYRLYEICSMAPPSSGGIALIQILNILENVDLSSFDHNSEEYLKILISAMDYAYKDRAEYLGDPSFFDVPQNLLTSKKYAKKIYQLIQKEKMPAKATVNILESEETTHFSILDKWGNAVSNTYTLNTAYGSGIIPYGTGILMNNEMDDFSSKPGYPNAYGLIGSEANKIEPKKTPLSSMSPVIVFKNNKPFLITGSPGGSTIITSVLQEILNILDFQYSLKESSKKSRIHFQHLPDILFHEKFEDNLIKSLNKDRKLMNRKLGEIHSILLKKDGLEAFSDKRRPDGKASAIYK
;
A
#
# COMPACT_ATOMS: atom_id res chain seq x y z
N MET A 1 49.45 19.42 69.51
CA MET A 1 49.43 19.53 68.02
C MET A 1 49.04 18.23 67.30
N VAL A 2 49.49 17.05 67.73
CA VAL A 2 49.23 15.76 67.05
C VAL A 2 47.73 15.37 67.00
N LYS A 3 46.97 15.57 68.08
CA LYS A 3 45.51 15.26 68.13
C LYS A 3 44.63 16.13 67.18
N GLY A 4 45.10 17.35 66.79
CA GLY A 4 44.39 18.23 65.84
C GLY A 4 44.55 17.74 64.38
N ILE A 5 45.71 17.23 64.03
CA ILE A 5 46.03 16.74 62.68
C ILE A 5 45.26 15.44 62.38
N GLN A 6 45.09 14.54 63.34
CA GLN A 6 44.30 13.32 63.20
C GLN A 6 42.80 13.60 62.99
N LYS A 7 42.29 14.64 63.64
CA LYS A 7 40.87 15.03 63.49
C LYS A 7 40.57 15.63 62.13
N ILE A 8 41.51 16.39 61.57
CA ILE A 8 41.40 16.98 60.21
C ILE A 8 41.49 15.86 59.12
N SER A 9 42.36 14.87 59.34
CA SER A 9 42.46 13.70 58.43
C SER A 9 41.19 12.88 58.37
N GLN A 10 40.56 12.60 59.52
CA GLN A 10 39.27 11.89 59.58
C GLN A 10 38.12 12.68 58.94
N ILE A 11 38.09 13.99 59.10
CA ILE A 11 37.10 14.83 58.47
C ILE A 11 37.25 14.82 56.92
N ASN A 12 38.49 14.87 56.43
CA ASN A 12 38.75 14.81 54.98
C ASN A 12 38.39 13.41 54.38
N GLU A 13 38.60 12.34 55.10
CA GLU A 13 38.17 10.97 54.64
C GLU A 13 36.64 10.86 54.58
N ILE A 14 35.92 11.47 55.54
CA ILE A 14 34.46 11.47 55.54
C ILE A 14 33.94 12.31 54.33
N TYR A 15 34.50 13.50 54.11
CA TYR A 15 34.13 14.30 52.95
C TYR A 15 34.44 13.58 51.60
N THR A 16 35.57 12.93 51.48
CA THR A 16 35.95 12.16 50.30
C THR A 16 34.99 11.00 50.05
N SER A 17 34.56 10.32 51.11
CA SER A 17 33.57 9.21 51.02
C SER A 17 32.19 9.73 50.64
N ILE A 18 31.75 10.87 51.18
CA ILE A 18 30.49 11.52 50.80
C ILE A 18 30.50 11.96 49.33
N TYR A 19 31.58 12.59 48.86
CA TYR A 19 31.71 12.96 47.46
C TYR A 19 31.70 11.75 46.51
N ARG A 20 32.32 10.63 46.87
CA ARG A 20 32.26 9.38 46.10
C ARG A 20 30.86 8.81 46.05
N LEU A 21 30.13 8.86 47.16
CA LEU A 21 28.73 8.38 47.25
C LEU A 21 27.81 9.23 46.37
N ILE A 22 27.96 10.57 46.45
CA ILE A 22 27.18 11.51 45.60
C ILE A 22 27.50 11.32 44.12
N ALA A 23 28.79 11.16 43.74
CA ALA A 23 29.19 10.89 42.38
C ALA A 23 28.62 9.56 41.85
N PHE A 24 28.63 8.50 42.70
CA PHE A 24 28.03 7.22 42.39
C PHE A 24 26.51 7.32 42.19
N PHE A 25 25.80 8.04 43.03
CA PHE A 25 24.37 8.31 42.87
C PHE A 25 24.04 9.17 41.65
N LEU A 26 24.88 10.15 41.32
CA LEU A 26 24.72 10.93 40.08
C LEU A 26 24.97 10.09 38.81
N ILE A 27 25.94 9.21 38.87
CA ILE A 27 26.19 8.24 37.77
C ILE A 27 25.02 7.28 37.65
N LEU A 28 24.48 6.74 38.73
CA LEU A 28 23.28 5.91 38.72
C LEU A 28 22.05 6.67 38.21
N LEU A 29 21.85 7.93 38.55
CA LEU A 29 20.78 8.79 38.03
C LEU A 29 20.93 9.06 36.52
N VAL A 30 22.15 9.26 36.03
CA VAL A 30 22.46 9.39 34.59
C VAL A 30 22.18 8.07 33.85
N PHE A 31 22.56 6.94 34.43
CA PHE A 31 22.22 5.62 33.86
C PHE A 31 20.72 5.33 33.94
N TYR A 32 20.02 5.72 34.99
CA TYR A 32 18.57 5.54 35.12
C TYR A 32 17.78 6.44 34.15
N SER A 33 18.24 7.67 33.92
CA SER A 33 17.63 8.57 32.92
C SER A 33 17.88 8.16 31.47
N SER A 34 18.91 7.32 31.20
CA SER A 34 19.20 6.78 29.86
C SER A 34 18.33 5.57 29.51
N ILE A 35 17.54 5.03 30.42
CA ILE A 35 16.76 3.78 30.24
C ILE A 35 15.28 4.07 29.93
N ILE A 36 14.78 5.27 30.16
CA ILE A 36 13.42 5.63 29.73
C ILE A 36 13.49 6.04 28.25
N LYS A 37 13.65 5.04 27.40
CA LYS A 37 13.41 5.22 25.97
C LYS A 37 11.91 5.46 25.82
N ALA A 38 11.52 6.68 25.45
CA ALA A 38 10.12 6.99 25.21
C ALA A 38 9.52 5.92 24.27
N GLU A 39 8.52 5.18 24.76
CA GLU A 39 7.81 4.21 23.95
C GLU A 39 7.00 4.98 22.90
N SER A 40 7.36 4.84 21.63
CA SER A 40 6.63 5.45 20.54
C SER A 40 6.22 4.42 19.51
N TYR A 41 4.94 4.37 19.19
CA TYR A 41 4.39 3.49 18.18
C TYR A 41 3.18 4.15 17.50
N ALA A 42 2.88 3.73 16.29
CA ALA A 42 1.80 4.32 15.53
C ALA A 42 1.19 3.34 14.51
N VAL A 43 -0.08 3.57 14.20
CA VAL A 43 -0.83 2.92 13.13
C VAL A 43 -1.60 3.98 12.36
N ALA A 44 -1.49 3.95 11.03
CA ALA A 44 -2.31 4.75 10.13
C ALA A 44 -2.96 3.83 9.09
N SER A 45 -4.29 3.79 9.02
CA SER A 45 -5.01 2.92 8.09
C SER A 45 -6.31 3.56 7.57
N ARG A 46 -6.91 2.93 6.56
CA ARG A 46 -8.11 3.40 5.89
C ARG A 46 -9.40 3.27 6.72
N HIS A 47 -9.36 2.58 7.86
CA HIS A 47 -10.56 2.40 8.69
C HIS A 47 -10.23 2.47 10.18
N HIS A 48 -11.01 3.29 10.92
CA HIS A 48 -10.76 3.54 12.35
C HIS A 48 -10.75 2.25 13.19
N ILE A 49 -11.67 1.30 12.95
CA ILE A 49 -11.72 0.03 13.68
C ILE A 49 -10.41 -0.76 13.48
N ALA A 50 -9.91 -0.84 12.25
CA ALA A 50 -8.66 -1.54 11.97
C ALA A 50 -7.45 -0.85 12.62
N THR A 51 -7.41 0.51 12.62
CA THR A 51 -6.39 1.27 13.33
C THR A 51 -6.41 0.97 14.83
N ASP A 52 -7.61 0.94 15.46
CA ASP A 52 -7.75 0.69 16.89
C ASP A 52 -7.32 -0.73 17.27
N ILE A 53 -7.62 -1.73 16.42
CA ILE A 53 -7.12 -3.11 16.59
C ILE A 53 -5.59 -3.14 16.51
N GLY A 54 -4.97 -2.49 15.52
CA GLY A 54 -3.52 -2.43 15.40
C GLY A 54 -2.84 -1.74 16.60
N ILE A 55 -3.40 -0.64 17.09
CA ILE A 55 -2.92 0.05 18.30
C ILE A 55 -3.00 -0.87 19.52
N LYS A 56 -4.13 -1.58 19.70
CA LYS A 56 -4.30 -2.52 20.81
C LYS A 56 -3.23 -3.62 20.79
N VAL A 57 -2.94 -4.21 19.63
CA VAL A 57 -1.87 -5.21 19.50
C VAL A 57 -0.51 -4.66 19.94
N LEU A 58 -0.17 -3.41 19.54
CA LEU A 58 1.08 -2.76 19.95
C LEU A 58 1.11 -2.44 21.45
N GLU A 59 -0.01 -2.03 22.04
CA GLU A 59 -0.16 -1.77 23.49
C GLU A 59 -0.01 -3.04 24.34
N GLU A 60 -0.51 -4.16 23.84
CA GLU A 60 -0.42 -5.46 24.49
C GLU A 60 0.96 -6.12 24.32
N GLY A 61 1.88 -5.50 23.57
CA GLY A 61 3.27 -5.93 23.43
C GLY A 61 3.60 -6.67 22.13
N GLY A 62 2.67 -6.74 21.18
CA GLY A 62 2.94 -7.22 19.83
C GLY A 62 3.85 -6.26 19.06
N ASN A 63 4.55 -6.76 18.06
CA ASN A 63 5.41 -5.96 17.20
C ASN A 63 4.64 -5.36 16.00
N ALA A 64 5.33 -4.58 15.15
CA ALA A 64 4.73 -3.96 13.98
C ALA A 64 4.13 -4.97 13.00
N ILE A 65 4.69 -6.16 12.93
CA ILE A 65 4.23 -7.23 12.03
C ILE A 65 2.94 -7.87 12.57
N ASP A 66 2.85 -8.12 13.87
CA ASP A 66 1.64 -8.59 14.52
C ASP A 66 0.48 -7.60 14.29
N ALA A 67 0.73 -6.32 14.54
CA ALA A 67 -0.24 -5.26 14.29
C ALA A 67 -0.64 -5.19 12.79
N ALA A 68 0.31 -5.36 11.86
CA ALA A 68 0.04 -5.37 10.42
C ALA A 68 -0.89 -6.52 10.00
N VAL A 69 -0.67 -7.71 10.54
CA VAL A 69 -1.51 -8.89 10.28
C VAL A 69 -2.92 -8.67 10.81
N ALA A 70 -3.07 -8.19 12.06
CA ALA A 70 -4.37 -7.91 12.65
C ALA A 70 -5.14 -6.80 11.88
N VAL A 71 -4.46 -5.71 11.50
CA VAL A 71 -5.03 -4.62 10.69
C VAL A 71 -5.49 -5.13 9.33
N ALA A 72 -4.70 -5.98 8.66
CA ALA A 72 -5.06 -6.51 7.35
C ALA A 72 -6.31 -7.41 7.41
N PHE A 73 -6.40 -8.33 8.38
CA PHE A 73 -7.61 -9.14 8.58
C PHE A 73 -8.82 -8.29 8.96
N ALA A 74 -8.65 -7.27 9.81
CA ALA A 74 -9.72 -6.35 10.16
C ALA A 74 -10.23 -5.57 8.95
N LEU A 75 -9.32 -5.03 8.12
CA LEU A 75 -9.69 -4.32 6.88
C LEU A 75 -10.42 -5.23 5.88
N ALA A 76 -10.13 -6.53 5.83
CA ALA A 76 -10.87 -7.47 5.00
C ALA A 76 -12.36 -7.56 5.38
N VAL A 77 -12.70 -7.25 6.64
CA VAL A 77 -14.08 -7.22 7.15
C VAL A 77 -14.69 -5.83 7.05
N VAL A 78 -14.00 -4.80 7.61
CA VAL A 78 -14.59 -3.47 7.78
C VAL A 78 -14.40 -2.54 6.57
N ASN A 79 -13.56 -2.91 5.60
CA ASN A 79 -13.36 -2.19 4.34
C ASN A 79 -13.48 -3.12 3.12
N PRO A 80 -14.62 -3.81 2.92
CA PRO A 80 -14.76 -4.86 1.91
C PRO A 80 -14.63 -4.36 0.47
N SER A 81 -14.58 -3.03 0.25
CA SER A 81 -14.33 -2.48 -1.09
C SER A 81 -12.89 -2.71 -1.59
N ALA A 82 -11.94 -2.95 -0.67
CA ALA A 82 -10.52 -3.09 -1.01
C ALA A 82 -9.73 -4.02 -0.08
N GLY A 83 -10.01 -4.01 1.24
CA GLY A 83 -9.48 -4.99 2.18
C GLY A 83 -10.02 -6.38 1.85
N ASN A 84 -9.20 -7.44 1.93
CA ASN A 84 -9.57 -8.68 1.30
C ASN A 84 -8.84 -9.92 1.85
N LEU A 85 -9.40 -11.09 1.52
CA LEU A 85 -8.75 -12.39 1.53
C LEU A 85 -8.62 -12.96 0.10
N GLY A 86 -9.49 -12.54 -0.81
CA GLY A 86 -9.57 -13.03 -2.19
C GLY A 86 -8.80 -12.18 -3.20
N GLY A 87 -7.85 -11.40 -2.74
CA GLY A 87 -6.96 -10.54 -3.51
C GLY A 87 -5.49 -10.77 -3.20
N GLY A 88 -4.68 -9.74 -3.38
CA GLY A 88 -3.24 -9.78 -3.12
C GLY A 88 -2.63 -8.41 -2.90
N GLY A 89 -1.31 -8.37 -2.75
CA GLY A 89 -0.63 -7.11 -2.46
C GLY A 89 0.86 -7.24 -2.22
N PHE A 90 1.41 -6.19 -1.60
CA PHE A 90 2.82 -6.02 -1.30
C PHE A 90 3.02 -5.44 0.09
N MET A 91 4.00 -5.98 0.80
CA MET A 91 4.38 -5.54 2.13
C MET A 91 5.89 -5.29 2.20
N LEU A 92 6.27 -4.12 2.68
CA LEU A 92 7.63 -3.83 3.13
C LEU A 92 7.68 -3.97 4.65
N ILE A 93 8.68 -4.70 5.14
CA ILE A 93 8.97 -4.86 6.56
C ILE A 93 10.40 -4.40 6.80
N HIS A 94 10.58 -3.43 7.68
CA HIS A 94 11.89 -3.08 8.20
C HIS A 94 12.06 -3.66 9.59
N LEU A 95 13.11 -4.45 9.78
CA LEU A 95 13.52 -5.04 11.05
C LEU A 95 14.65 -4.20 11.65
N ALA A 96 14.33 -3.41 12.67
CA ALA A 96 15.26 -2.44 13.24
C ALA A 96 16.52 -3.07 13.84
N GLU A 97 16.38 -4.22 14.51
CA GLU A 97 17.52 -4.95 15.08
C GLU A 97 18.54 -5.39 14.05
N LYS A 98 18.07 -5.81 12.85
CA LYS A 98 18.92 -6.27 11.75
C LYS A 98 19.30 -5.16 10.78
N THR A 99 18.68 -4.01 10.88
CA THR A 99 18.77 -2.92 9.89
C THR A 99 18.49 -3.44 8.46
N GLU A 100 17.52 -4.36 8.35
CA GLU A 100 17.16 -5.06 7.12
C GLU A 100 15.75 -4.69 6.69
N THR A 101 15.57 -4.45 5.39
CA THR A 101 14.23 -4.22 4.80
C THR A 101 13.92 -5.34 3.81
N ILE A 102 12.79 -6.00 4.03
CA ILE A 102 12.32 -7.15 3.25
C ILE A 102 11.05 -6.74 2.51
N SER A 103 10.91 -7.18 1.27
CA SER A 103 9.66 -7.02 0.52
C SER A 103 8.98 -8.37 0.27
N ILE A 104 7.71 -8.47 0.64
CA ILE A 104 6.87 -9.64 0.45
C ILE A 104 5.91 -9.34 -0.70
N ASP A 105 6.05 -10.10 -1.79
CA ASP A 105 5.14 -10.10 -2.93
C ASP A 105 4.14 -11.25 -2.78
N TYR A 106 2.93 -10.91 -2.39
CA TYR A 106 1.78 -11.79 -2.34
C TYR A 106 0.68 -11.35 -3.31
N ARG A 107 1.11 -10.75 -4.43
CA ARG A 107 0.23 -10.35 -5.53
C ARG A 107 -0.45 -11.58 -6.16
N GLU A 108 -1.59 -11.38 -6.75
CA GLU A 108 -2.32 -12.39 -7.49
C GLU A 108 -1.50 -12.91 -8.67
N ARG A 109 -1.81 -14.13 -9.10
CA ARG A 109 -1.22 -14.74 -10.29
C ARG A 109 -2.29 -15.17 -11.28
N ALA A 110 -1.96 -15.11 -12.55
CA ALA A 110 -2.80 -15.66 -13.61
C ALA A 110 -3.01 -17.18 -13.38
N PRO A 111 -4.26 -17.68 -13.40
CA PRO A 111 -4.52 -19.11 -13.36
C PRO A 111 -3.78 -19.90 -14.43
N ILE A 112 -3.53 -21.18 -14.19
CA ILE A 112 -2.81 -22.10 -15.11
C ILE A 112 -3.49 -22.16 -16.49
N LYS A 113 -4.81 -22.02 -16.53
CA LYS A 113 -5.60 -22.03 -17.77
C LYS A 113 -5.70 -20.67 -18.48
N SER A 114 -4.98 -19.66 -18.01
CA SER A 114 -4.97 -18.34 -18.66
C SER A 114 -4.24 -18.39 -20.00
N PHE A 115 -4.65 -17.55 -20.93
CA PHE A 115 -4.00 -17.38 -22.23
C PHE A 115 -4.13 -15.94 -22.72
N GLU A 116 -3.22 -15.53 -23.59
CA GLU A 116 -3.03 -14.12 -23.99
C GLU A 116 -4.33 -13.43 -24.46
N LYS A 117 -5.13 -14.13 -25.28
CA LYS A 117 -6.33 -13.56 -25.94
C LYS A 117 -7.63 -13.79 -25.17
N MET A 118 -7.58 -14.24 -23.90
CA MET A 118 -8.78 -14.66 -23.15
C MET A 118 -9.84 -13.56 -22.95
N PHE A 119 -9.51 -12.30 -23.16
CA PHE A 119 -10.42 -11.16 -23.09
C PHE A 119 -10.78 -10.56 -24.45
N GLN A 120 -10.44 -11.26 -25.54
CA GLN A 120 -10.75 -10.86 -26.91
C GLN A 120 -11.83 -11.77 -27.51
N ASP A 121 -12.59 -11.24 -28.46
CA ASP A 121 -13.48 -12.05 -29.32
C ASP A 121 -12.69 -12.68 -30.49
N ASP A 122 -13.37 -13.49 -31.30
CA ASP A 122 -12.76 -14.20 -32.43
C ASP A 122 -12.15 -13.25 -33.50
N SER A 123 -12.54 -11.98 -33.52
CA SER A 123 -11.96 -10.93 -34.37
C SER A 123 -10.73 -10.25 -33.75
N GLY A 124 -10.33 -10.63 -32.54
CA GLY A 124 -9.23 -10.02 -31.80
C GLY A 124 -9.57 -8.66 -31.17
N LYS A 125 -10.86 -8.34 -31.04
CA LYS A 125 -11.35 -7.12 -30.39
C LYS A 125 -11.58 -7.39 -28.90
N ILE A 126 -11.16 -6.45 -28.05
CA ILE A 126 -11.39 -6.55 -26.59
C ILE A 126 -12.89 -6.54 -26.27
N VAL A 127 -13.35 -7.53 -25.51
CA VAL A 127 -14.72 -7.61 -25.02
C VAL A 127 -14.83 -6.75 -23.75
N LYS A 128 -15.51 -5.61 -23.88
CA LYS A 128 -15.60 -4.62 -22.82
C LYS A 128 -16.15 -5.19 -21.51
N GLY A 129 -15.39 -5.02 -20.43
CA GLY A 129 -15.76 -5.44 -19.08
C GLY A 129 -15.57 -6.93 -18.79
N LEU A 130 -15.07 -7.72 -19.73
CA LEU A 130 -14.81 -9.15 -19.52
C LEU A 130 -13.70 -9.36 -18.49
N SER A 131 -12.63 -8.55 -18.53
CA SER A 131 -11.54 -8.55 -17.54
C SER A 131 -11.94 -8.03 -16.14
N LEU A 132 -13.10 -7.36 -16.01
CA LEU A 132 -13.52 -6.70 -14.78
C LEU A 132 -14.66 -7.38 -14.04
N ASN A 133 -15.65 -7.92 -14.79
CA ASN A 133 -16.94 -8.31 -14.25
C ASN A 133 -17.31 -9.77 -14.54
N SER A 134 -16.42 -10.55 -15.12
CA SER A 134 -16.65 -11.95 -15.45
C SER A 134 -16.02 -12.89 -14.44
N ILE A 135 -16.41 -14.17 -14.52
CA ILE A 135 -15.85 -15.25 -13.70
C ILE A 135 -14.37 -15.51 -14.01
N ILE A 136 -13.88 -15.15 -15.20
CA ILE A 136 -12.47 -15.33 -15.61
C ILE A 136 -11.60 -14.11 -15.29
N ALA A 137 -12.14 -13.09 -14.64
CA ALA A 137 -11.41 -11.87 -14.26
C ALA A 137 -10.53 -12.05 -13.02
N SER A 138 -10.72 -13.12 -12.25
CA SER A 138 -10.03 -13.31 -10.97
C SER A 138 -8.69 -14.02 -11.14
N GLY A 139 -7.63 -13.40 -10.61
CA GLY A 139 -6.35 -14.05 -10.38
C GLY A 139 -6.36 -14.92 -9.12
N VAL A 140 -5.35 -15.79 -8.98
CA VAL A 140 -5.15 -16.64 -7.80
C VAL A 140 -4.78 -15.77 -6.59
N PRO A 141 -5.56 -15.79 -5.50
CA PRO A 141 -5.34 -14.89 -4.36
C PRO A 141 -4.07 -15.19 -3.57
N GLY A 142 -3.40 -14.13 -3.09
CA GLY A 142 -2.16 -14.24 -2.32
C GLY A 142 -2.23 -13.73 -0.88
N THR A 143 -3.24 -12.92 -0.52
CA THR A 143 -3.31 -12.21 0.76
C THR A 143 -3.10 -13.11 1.98
N VAL A 144 -3.80 -14.24 2.07
CA VAL A 144 -3.67 -15.16 3.22
C VAL A 144 -2.24 -15.70 3.32
N SER A 145 -1.61 -16.05 2.19
CA SER A 145 -0.22 -16.53 2.17
C SER A 145 0.76 -15.46 2.67
N GLY A 146 0.58 -14.21 2.23
CA GLY A 146 1.42 -13.08 2.66
C GLY A 146 1.33 -12.80 4.15
N LEU A 147 0.11 -12.75 4.69
CA LEU A 147 -0.12 -12.46 6.11
C LEU A 147 0.40 -13.59 7.01
N PHE A 148 0.17 -14.85 6.66
CA PHE A 148 0.72 -15.99 7.39
C PHE A 148 2.24 -16.01 7.35
N TYR A 149 2.86 -15.78 6.19
CA TYR A 149 4.31 -15.71 6.08
C TYR A 149 4.90 -14.61 6.97
N ALA A 150 4.32 -13.41 6.94
CA ALA A 150 4.78 -12.29 7.76
C ALA A 150 4.69 -12.64 9.26
N SER A 151 3.55 -13.17 9.73
CA SER A 151 3.34 -13.59 11.10
C SER A 151 4.30 -14.71 11.51
N GLU A 152 4.39 -15.81 10.75
CA GLU A 152 5.22 -16.97 11.05
C GLU A 152 6.73 -16.67 11.09
N LYS A 153 7.20 -15.69 10.31
CA LYS A 153 8.63 -15.36 10.21
C LYS A 153 9.08 -14.21 11.09
N PHE A 154 8.21 -13.26 11.35
CA PHE A 154 8.58 -11.98 11.99
C PHE A 154 7.63 -11.56 13.11
N GLY A 155 6.47 -12.20 13.25
CA GLY A 155 5.52 -11.96 14.32
C GLY A 155 5.96 -12.62 15.64
N THR A 156 5.35 -12.18 16.72
CA THR A 156 5.57 -12.68 18.10
C THR A 156 4.31 -13.26 18.72
N TYR A 157 3.15 -12.97 18.16
CA TYR A 157 1.83 -13.43 18.62
C TYR A 157 1.35 -14.65 17.83
N ASP A 158 0.51 -15.49 18.46
CA ASP A 158 -0.23 -16.52 17.73
C ASP A 158 -1.16 -15.82 16.72
N ILE A 159 -1.09 -16.23 15.48
CA ILE A 159 -1.91 -15.64 14.40
C ILE A 159 -3.42 -15.79 14.67
N LYS A 160 -3.85 -16.77 15.46
CA LYS A 160 -5.25 -16.93 15.89
C LYS A 160 -5.73 -15.72 16.67
N ASP A 161 -4.91 -15.21 17.58
CA ASP A 161 -5.23 -14.05 18.41
C ASP A 161 -5.35 -12.79 17.54
N LEU A 162 -4.51 -12.68 16.49
CA LEU A 162 -4.53 -11.59 15.54
C LEU A 162 -5.77 -11.63 14.60
N ILE A 163 -6.31 -12.82 14.32
CA ILE A 163 -7.51 -13.00 13.48
C ILE A 163 -8.81 -12.83 14.29
N ASN A 164 -8.82 -13.19 15.59
CA ASN A 164 -10.03 -13.21 16.43
C ASN A 164 -10.87 -11.92 16.38
N PRO A 165 -10.31 -10.70 16.47
CA PRO A 165 -11.11 -9.47 16.38
C PRO A 165 -11.86 -9.37 15.05
N SER A 166 -11.28 -9.88 13.97
CA SER A 166 -11.90 -9.89 12.64
C SER A 166 -13.02 -10.91 12.51
N ILE A 167 -12.92 -12.05 13.22
CA ILE A 167 -13.98 -13.06 13.32
C ILE A 167 -15.21 -12.46 14.01
N GLU A 168 -15.01 -11.79 15.14
CA GLU A 168 -16.08 -11.11 15.89
C GLU A 168 -16.77 -10.03 15.04
N LEU A 169 -15.98 -9.13 14.42
CA LEU A 169 -16.51 -8.10 13.53
C LEU A 169 -17.30 -8.66 12.35
N ALA A 170 -16.88 -9.77 11.78
CA ALA A 170 -17.61 -10.40 10.67
C ALA A 170 -18.88 -11.11 11.15
N ARG A 171 -18.86 -11.74 12.33
CA ARG A 171 -19.98 -12.49 12.92
C ARG A 171 -21.08 -11.56 13.45
N ASP A 172 -20.69 -10.59 14.27
CA ASP A 172 -21.62 -9.73 15.00
C ASP A 172 -21.94 -8.46 14.18
N GLY A 173 -21.08 -8.13 13.22
CA GLY A 173 -21.22 -7.00 12.33
C GLY A 173 -20.56 -5.72 12.87
N PHE A 174 -20.47 -4.73 11.99
CA PHE A 174 -19.97 -3.40 12.33
C PHE A 174 -20.89 -2.33 11.72
N THR A 175 -20.88 -1.15 12.34
CA THR A 175 -21.72 -0.02 11.93
C THR A 175 -21.17 0.66 10.68
N LEU A 176 -22.00 0.81 9.66
CA LEU A 176 -21.63 1.49 8.40
C LEU A 176 -21.58 3.01 8.58
N SER A 177 -20.52 3.61 8.05
CA SER A 177 -20.46 5.06 7.83
C SER A 177 -21.38 5.50 6.69
N SER A 178 -21.63 6.80 6.58
CA SER A 178 -22.37 7.36 5.44
C SER A 178 -21.65 7.09 4.11
N PHE A 179 -20.30 7.11 4.11
CA PHE A 179 -19.51 6.82 2.93
C PHE A 179 -19.64 5.36 2.50
N GLN A 180 -19.51 4.41 3.43
CA GLN A 180 -19.64 2.98 3.17
C GLN A 180 -21.04 2.62 2.66
N ALA A 181 -22.10 3.14 3.30
CA ALA A 181 -23.47 2.92 2.87
C ALA A 181 -23.72 3.41 1.44
N LYS A 182 -23.25 4.62 1.11
CA LYS A 182 -23.35 5.17 -0.26
C LYS A 182 -22.56 4.33 -1.26
N ASN A 183 -21.36 3.86 -0.88
CA ASN A 183 -20.51 3.03 -1.74
C ASN A 183 -21.19 1.66 -2.02
N LEU A 184 -21.72 0.98 -1.02
CA LEU A 184 -22.48 -0.26 -1.20
C LEU A 184 -23.68 -0.07 -2.14
N ASN A 185 -24.45 0.99 -1.95
CA ASN A 185 -25.61 1.29 -2.80
C ASN A 185 -25.22 1.59 -4.25
N LYS A 186 -24.11 2.31 -4.47
CA LYS A 186 -23.54 2.57 -5.80
C LYS A 186 -23.21 1.27 -6.56
N HIS A 187 -22.78 0.23 -5.84
CA HIS A 187 -22.36 -1.05 -6.45
C HIS A 187 -23.46 -2.14 -6.41
N LYS A 188 -24.71 -1.79 -6.09
CA LYS A 188 -25.85 -2.73 -6.01
C LYS A 188 -26.00 -3.59 -7.28
N GLN A 189 -25.81 -3.01 -8.46
CA GLN A 189 -25.89 -3.76 -9.74
C GLN A 189 -24.77 -4.80 -9.89
N LYS A 190 -23.54 -4.49 -9.43
CA LYS A 190 -22.42 -5.44 -9.41
C LYS A 190 -22.77 -6.65 -8.53
N PHE A 191 -23.23 -6.42 -7.32
CA PHE A 191 -23.58 -7.47 -6.37
C PHE A 191 -24.78 -8.32 -6.81
N SER A 192 -25.75 -7.75 -7.55
CA SER A 192 -26.94 -8.47 -8.01
C SER A 192 -26.64 -9.64 -8.95
N LYS A 193 -25.44 -9.67 -9.54
CA LYS A 193 -25.00 -10.73 -10.45
C LYS A 193 -24.52 -12.00 -9.73
N ASN A 194 -24.24 -11.93 -8.43
CA ASN A 194 -23.81 -13.07 -7.62
C ASN A 194 -24.75 -13.23 -6.42
N LYS A 195 -25.29 -14.42 -6.21
CA LYS A 195 -26.31 -14.71 -5.20
C LYS A 195 -25.82 -14.40 -3.77
N GLU A 196 -24.60 -14.79 -3.43
CA GLU A 196 -24.00 -14.55 -2.11
C GLU A 196 -23.69 -13.07 -1.90
N ALA A 197 -23.07 -12.41 -2.87
CA ALA A 197 -22.77 -10.97 -2.80
C ALA A 197 -24.07 -10.14 -2.66
N LYS A 198 -25.12 -10.49 -3.41
CA LYS A 198 -26.43 -9.85 -3.31
C LYS A 198 -26.99 -9.97 -1.89
N LYS A 199 -26.92 -11.17 -1.28
CA LYS A 199 -27.43 -11.43 0.07
C LYS A 199 -26.73 -10.58 1.13
N ILE A 200 -25.42 -10.38 1.01
CA ILE A 200 -24.59 -9.67 2.00
C ILE A 200 -24.62 -8.17 1.77
N PHE A 201 -24.41 -7.72 0.53
CA PHE A 201 -24.11 -6.33 0.18
C PHE A 201 -25.26 -5.57 -0.46
N THR A 202 -26.49 -6.12 -0.46
CA THR A 202 -27.68 -5.37 -0.90
C THR A 202 -28.83 -5.49 0.08
N ARG A 203 -29.65 -4.43 0.12
CA ARG A 203 -30.94 -4.39 0.81
C ARG A 203 -32.02 -3.83 -0.12
N PRO A 204 -33.31 -4.14 0.07
CA PRO A 204 -34.38 -3.58 -0.76
C PRO A 204 -34.34 -2.06 -0.85
N ASN A 205 -34.24 -1.38 0.30
CA ASN A 205 -34.19 0.08 0.42
C ASN A 205 -32.76 0.66 0.42
N GLY A 206 -31.73 -0.16 0.13
CA GLY A 206 -30.33 0.21 0.27
C GLY A 206 -29.86 0.25 1.72
N PHE A 207 -28.60 0.65 1.90
CA PHE A 207 -27.97 0.87 3.20
C PHE A 207 -27.96 2.34 3.60
N SER A 208 -28.04 2.61 4.89
CA SER A 208 -27.94 3.94 5.50
C SER A 208 -26.80 3.99 6.53
N LYS A 209 -26.34 5.20 6.88
CA LYS A 209 -25.43 5.40 8.01
C LYS A 209 -26.06 4.81 9.27
N GLY A 210 -25.29 4.03 10.02
CA GLY A 210 -25.75 3.39 11.26
C GLY A 210 -26.26 1.96 11.07
N ASP A 211 -26.48 1.50 9.83
CA ASP A 211 -26.80 0.11 9.56
C ASP A 211 -25.62 -0.80 9.92
N ILE A 212 -25.95 -2.00 10.40
CA ILE A 212 -24.96 -3.03 10.72
C ILE A 212 -24.76 -3.93 9.51
N LEU A 213 -23.51 -4.11 9.09
CA LEU A 213 -23.10 -5.07 8.05
C LEU A 213 -22.56 -6.33 8.71
N VAL A 214 -23.24 -7.45 8.50
CA VAL A 214 -22.89 -8.78 9.04
C VAL A 214 -22.43 -9.69 7.90
N GLN A 215 -21.32 -10.43 8.11
CA GLN A 215 -20.68 -11.26 7.10
C GLN A 215 -20.43 -12.69 7.65
N LYS A 216 -21.50 -13.41 8.05
CA LYS A 216 -21.43 -14.71 8.75
C LYS A 216 -20.57 -15.76 8.02
N ASN A 217 -20.68 -15.87 6.68
CA ASN A 217 -19.88 -16.82 5.94
C ASN A 217 -18.39 -16.45 5.96
N LEU A 218 -18.05 -15.15 5.98
CA LEU A 218 -16.68 -14.69 6.16
C LEU A 218 -16.15 -15.01 7.56
N ALA A 219 -16.96 -14.82 8.61
CA ALA A 219 -16.60 -15.21 9.98
C ALA A 219 -16.25 -16.69 10.07
N ASN A 220 -17.12 -17.57 9.54
CA ASN A 220 -16.86 -19.02 9.51
C ASN A 220 -15.57 -19.39 8.73
N THR A 221 -15.27 -18.66 7.67
CA THR A 221 -14.04 -18.87 6.89
C THR A 221 -12.81 -18.41 7.67
N LEU A 222 -12.87 -17.25 8.32
CA LEU A 222 -11.80 -16.75 9.20
C LEU A 222 -11.55 -17.69 10.38
N GLU A 223 -12.61 -18.26 10.99
CA GLU A 223 -12.47 -19.28 12.06
C GLU A 223 -11.71 -20.52 11.58
N ARG A 224 -12.08 -21.06 10.40
CA ARG A 224 -11.37 -22.22 9.85
C ARG A 224 -9.91 -21.89 9.53
N ILE A 225 -9.64 -20.68 8.99
CA ILE A 225 -8.26 -20.21 8.72
C ILE A 225 -7.48 -20.07 10.03
N ALA A 226 -8.07 -19.49 11.08
CA ALA A 226 -7.44 -19.38 12.40
C ALA A 226 -7.12 -20.74 13.01
N GLN A 227 -7.99 -21.73 12.86
CA GLN A 227 -7.82 -23.07 13.40
C GLN A 227 -6.83 -23.94 12.63
N ASN A 228 -6.87 -23.89 11.28
CA ASN A 228 -6.17 -24.82 10.39
C ASN A 228 -5.01 -24.18 9.61
N GLY A 229 -4.73 -22.88 9.86
CA GLY A 229 -3.66 -22.14 9.22
C GLY A 229 -3.91 -21.88 7.74
N LYS A 230 -2.87 -21.41 7.04
CA LYS A 230 -2.95 -21.06 5.61
C LYS A 230 -3.40 -22.22 4.70
N LYS A 231 -3.18 -23.46 5.14
CA LYS A 231 -3.59 -24.65 4.39
C LYS A 231 -5.09 -24.71 4.16
N GLU A 232 -5.90 -24.17 5.09
CA GLU A 232 -7.35 -24.08 4.94
C GLU A 232 -7.75 -23.32 3.67
N PHE A 233 -7.07 -22.19 3.41
CA PHE A 233 -7.36 -21.34 2.26
C PHE A 233 -6.85 -21.92 0.94
N TYR A 234 -5.70 -22.61 0.93
CA TYR A 234 -5.03 -23.05 -0.31
C TYR A 234 -5.23 -24.54 -0.64
N SER A 235 -5.57 -25.39 0.32
CA SER A 235 -5.75 -26.84 0.11
C SER A 235 -6.88 -27.45 0.95
N GLY A 236 -7.50 -26.66 1.84
CA GLY A 236 -8.58 -27.12 2.73
C GLY A 236 -9.98 -26.97 2.12
N GLU A 237 -10.96 -26.82 2.99
CA GLU A 237 -12.38 -26.67 2.62
C GLU A 237 -12.63 -25.38 1.82
N THR A 238 -11.98 -24.28 2.21
CA THR A 238 -12.10 -22.99 1.52
C THR A 238 -11.59 -23.08 0.09
N ALA A 239 -10.43 -23.71 -0.15
CA ALA A 239 -9.91 -23.95 -1.49
C ALA A 239 -10.88 -24.75 -2.36
N LYS A 240 -11.45 -25.84 -1.81
CA LYS A 240 -12.42 -26.68 -2.51
C LYS A 240 -13.69 -25.87 -2.88
N LYS A 241 -14.21 -25.05 -1.95
CA LYS A 241 -15.39 -24.21 -2.22
C LYS A 241 -15.12 -23.19 -3.34
N ILE A 242 -13.96 -22.53 -3.31
CA ILE A 242 -13.56 -21.58 -4.36
C ILE A 242 -13.45 -22.31 -5.71
N ALA A 243 -12.65 -23.37 -5.79
CA ALA A 243 -12.41 -24.11 -7.04
C ALA A 243 -13.70 -24.68 -7.64
N ASN A 244 -14.55 -25.33 -6.84
CA ASN A 244 -15.82 -25.87 -7.27
C ASN A 244 -16.76 -24.77 -7.80
N PHE A 245 -16.79 -23.60 -7.12
CA PHE A 245 -17.59 -22.48 -7.60
C PHE A 245 -17.16 -22.02 -8.99
N PHE A 246 -15.84 -21.78 -9.17
CA PHE A 246 -15.29 -21.34 -10.45
C PHE A 246 -15.54 -22.38 -11.56
N GLN A 247 -15.28 -23.66 -11.30
CA GLN A 247 -15.51 -24.74 -12.24
C GLN A 247 -16.98 -24.83 -12.67
N ASN A 248 -17.91 -24.76 -11.72
CA ASN A 248 -19.36 -24.90 -12.01
C ASN A 248 -19.96 -23.68 -12.71
N ASN A 249 -19.25 -22.54 -12.75
CA ASN A 249 -19.72 -21.31 -13.37
C ASN A 249 -18.88 -20.88 -14.58
N GLY A 250 -18.06 -21.78 -15.15
CA GLY A 250 -17.25 -21.53 -16.36
C GLY A 250 -16.00 -20.68 -16.11
N GLY A 251 -15.55 -20.60 -14.85
CA GLY A 251 -14.29 -19.94 -14.49
C GLY A 251 -13.07 -20.84 -14.74
N ILE A 252 -11.89 -20.24 -14.71
CA ILE A 252 -10.62 -20.91 -14.98
C ILE A 252 -9.76 -21.14 -13.73
N LEU A 253 -10.10 -20.51 -12.59
CA LEU A 253 -9.39 -20.69 -11.33
C LEU A 253 -9.71 -22.08 -10.75
N SER A 254 -8.70 -22.90 -10.54
CA SER A 254 -8.79 -24.29 -10.13
C SER A 254 -8.27 -24.54 -8.73
N PHE A 255 -8.50 -25.74 -8.19
CA PHE A 255 -7.89 -26.19 -6.93
C PHE A 255 -6.37 -26.24 -7.02
N GLU A 256 -5.84 -26.64 -8.19
CA GLU A 256 -4.40 -26.72 -8.44
C GLU A 256 -3.76 -25.32 -8.39
N ASP A 257 -4.42 -24.31 -8.96
CA ASP A 257 -3.96 -22.91 -8.88
C ASP A 257 -3.77 -22.44 -7.44
N LEU A 258 -4.75 -22.73 -6.58
CA LEU A 258 -4.69 -22.39 -5.16
C LEU A 258 -3.57 -23.17 -4.47
N ASN A 259 -3.54 -24.49 -4.63
CA ASN A 259 -2.57 -25.37 -3.95
C ASN A 259 -1.10 -25.09 -4.36
N GLN A 260 -0.87 -24.59 -5.58
CA GLN A 260 0.46 -24.24 -6.08
C GLN A 260 0.84 -22.77 -5.84
N TYR A 261 -0.04 -21.97 -5.21
CA TYR A 261 0.27 -20.59 -4.96
C TYR A 261 1.46 -20.44 -3.99
N ASN A 262 2.48 -19.69 -4.41
CA ASN A 262 3.64 -19.33 -3.60
C ASN A 262 3.91 -17.83 -3.71
N LEU A 263 4.03 -17.14 -2.58
CA LEU A 263 4.51 -15.77 -2.53
C LEU A 263 5.99 -15.68 -2.93
N ARG A 264 6.48 -14.46 -3.17
CA ARG A 264 7.90 -14.20 -3.42
C ARG A 264 8.47 -13.27 -2.34
N ILE A 265 9.69 -13.56 -1.90
CA ILE A 265 10.49 -12.66 -1.06
C ILE A 265 11.51 -12.01 -1.97
N LEU A 266 11.46 -10.69 -2.04
CA LEU A 266 12.27 -9.90 -2.95
C LEU A 266 13.09 -8.87 -2.16
N ASN A 267 14.22 -8.46 -2.72
CA ASN A 267 14.89 -7.25 -2.25
C ASN A 267 14.04 -6.03 -2.68
N PRO A 268 13.80 -5.05 -1.80
CA PRO A 268 13.15 -3.81 -2.20
C PRO A 268 13.98 -3.07 -3.24
N VAL A 269 13.33 -2.25 -4.07
CA VAL A 269 14.03 -1.29 -4.92
C VAL A 269 14.28 -0.04 -4.09
N CYS A 270 15.57 0.23 -3.82
CA CYS A 270 15.97 1.40 -3.04
C CYS A 270 16.77 2.39 -3.91
N GLY A 271 16.68 3.67 -3.59
CA GLY A 271 17.45 4.74 -4.22
C GLY A 271 17.65 5.92 -3.29
N SER A 272 18.75 6.65 -3.48
CA SER A 272 19.00 7.87 -2.73
C SER A 272 18.23 9.06 -3.32
N TYR A 273 17.71 9.92 -2.48
CA TYR A 273 17.16 11.22 -2.85
C TYR A 273 17.52 12.25 -1.78
N ARG A 274 18.27 13.28 -2.15
CA ARG A 274 18.85 14.23 -1.18
C ARG A 274 19.65 13.48 -0.11
N LEU A 275 19.28 13.62 1.16
CA LEU A 275 19.94 12.97 2.32
C LEU A 275 19.18 11.71 2.80
N TYR A 276 18.29 11.18 1.99
CA TYR A 276 17.40 10.08 2.36
C TYR A 276 17.60 8.89 1.42
N GLU A 277 17.36 7.70 1.95
CA GLU A 277 17.19 6.49 1.16
C GLU A 277 15.70 6.17 1.08
N ILE A 278 15.20 5.92 -0.12
CA ILE A 278 13.81 5.59 -0.39
C ILE A 278 13.75 4.15 -0.85
N CYS A 279 13.06 3.29 -0.10
CA CYS A 279 12.83 1.90 -0.44
C CYS A 279 11.34 1.67 -0.75
N SER A 280 11.07 1.01 -1.86
CA SER A 280 9.72 0.62 -2.28
C SER A 280 9.73 -0.76 -2.93
N MET A 281 8.58 -1.19 -3.44
CA MET A 281 8.41 -2.53 -3.97
C MET A 281 9.12 -2.75 -5.29
N ALA A 282 9.77 -3.90 -5.43
CA ALA A 282 10.35 -4.37 -6.68
C ALA A 282 9.28 -4.84 -7.69
N PRO A 283 9.61 -5.01 -8.99
CA PRO A 283 8.71 -5.67 -9.93
C PRO A 283 8.28 -7.07 -9.42
N PRO A 284 6.99 -7.42 -9.61
CA PRO A 284 6.04 -6.90 -10.60
C PRO A 284 5.30 -5.62 -10.16
N SER A 285 5.72 -4.92 -9.12
CA SER A 285 5.29 -3.54 -8.93
C SER A 285 6.13 -2.59 -9.77
N SER A 286 5.49 -1.71 -10.51
CA SER A 286 6.15 -0.58 -11.16
C SER A 286 6.48 0.55 -10.19
N GLY A 287 5.89 0.50 -8.98
CA GLY A 287 5.90 1.60 -8.04
C GLY A 287 7.29 2.03 -7.61
N GLY A 288 8.13 1.08 -7.18
CA GLY A 288 9.48 1.41 -6.73
C GLY A 288 10.35 2.00 -7.84
N ILE A 289 10.35 1.38 -9.02
CA ILE A 289 11.16 1.86 -10.16
C ILE A 289 10.70 3.25 -10.60
N ALA A 290 9.40 3.44 -10.86
CA ALA A 290 8.88 4.72 -11.34
C ALA A 290 9.08 5.84 -10.31
N LEU A 291 8.87 5.56 -9.02
CA LEU A 291 9.08 6.52 -7.95
C LEU A 291 10.54 6.97 -7.89
N ILE A 292 11.49 6.02 -7.86
CA ILE A 292 12.93 6.33 -7.80
C ILE A 292 13.38 7.04 -9.08
N GLN A 293 12.89 6.64 -10.25
CA GLN A 293 13.18 7.30 -11.51
C GLN A 293 12.75 8.76 -11.49
N ILE A 294 11.51 9.05 -11.07
CA ILE A 294 11.01 10.44 -10.98
C ILE A 294 11.83 11.24 -9.97
N LEU A 295 12.08 10.71 -8.79
CA LEU A 295 12.91 11.36 -7.76
C LEU A 295 14.32 11.67 -8.29
N ASN A 296 14.95 10.72 -8.98
CA ASN A 296 16.26 10.93 -9.60
C ASN A 296 16.26 12.02 -10.68
N ILE A 297 15.17 12.15 -11.45
CA ILE A 297 15.01 13.24 -12.43
C ILE A 297 14.90 14.58 -11.69
N LEU A 298 14.04 14.65 -10.66
CA LEU A 298 13.78 15.86 -9.88
C LEU A 298 14.99 16.29 -9.03
N GLU A 299 15.89 15.38 -8.67
CA GLU A 299 17.11 15.72 -7.92
C GLU A 299 18.09 16.61 -8.69
N ASN A 300 17.95 16.73 -10.03
CA ASN A 300 18.74 17.63 -10.84
C ASN A 300 18.32 19.12 -10.75
N VAL A 301 17.29 19.41 -9.98
CA VAL A 301 16.78 20.77 -9.75
C VAL A 301 16.49 20.97 -8.26
N ASP A 302 16.74 22.16 -7.76
CA ASP A 302 16.32 22.55 -6.40
C ASP A 302 14.84 22.91 -6.38
N LEU A 303 14.00 21.95 -5.97
CA LEU A 303 12.55 22.15 -5.92
C LEU A 303 12.12 23.16 -4.84
N SER A 304 12.93 23.35 -3.79
CA SER A 304 12.65 24.31 -2.72
C SER A 304 12.79 25.78 -3.17
N SER A 305 13.41 26.01 -4.34
CA SER A 305 13.50 27.34 -4.96
C SER A 305 12.21 27.80 -5.65
N PHE A 306 11.23 26.90 -5.83
CA PHE A 306 9.93 27.21 -6.40
C PHE A 306 8.86 27.34 -5.31
N ASP A 307 7.85 28.17 -5.58
CA ASP A 307 6.63 28.10 -4.80
C ASP A 307 5.95 26.75 -5.01
N HIS A 308 5.50 26.13 -3.91
CA HIS A 308 4.82 24.84 -3.97
C HIS A 308 3.58 24.92 -4.87
N ASN A 309 3.48 24.01 -5.81
CA ASN A 309 2.42 23.98 -6.83
C ASN A 309 2.41 25.19 -7.77
N SER A 310 3.52 25.92 -7.94
CA SER A 310 3.68 26.90 -9.01
C SER A 310 3.67 26.26 -10.39
N GLU A 311 3.49 27.06 -11.43
CA GLU A 311 3.48 26.57 -12.82
C GLU A 311 4.80 25.91 -13.22
N GLU A 312 5.92 26.49 -12.80
CA GLU A 312 7.28 26.00 -13.08
C GLU A 312 7.51 24.65 -12.40
N TYR A 313 7.17 24.54 -11.10
CA TYR A 313 7.23 23.29 -10.35
C TYR A 313 6.40 22.20 -11.01
N LEU A 314 5.13 22.51 -11.33
CA LEU A 314 4.20 21.54 -11.91
C LEU A 314 4.61 21.09 -13.32
N LYS A 315 5.16 21.98 -14.16
CA LYS A 315 5.69 21.61 -15.48
C LYS A 315 6.81 20.57 -15.40
N ILE A 316 7.76 20.78 -14.48
CA ILE A 316 8.87 19.82 -14.27
C ILE A 316 8.33 18.50 -13.74
N LEU A 317 7.43 18.54 -12.76
CA LEU A 317 6.82 17.37 -12.15
C LEU A 317 6.02 16.53 -13.17
N ILE A 318 5.17 17.18 -13.98
CA ILE A 318 4.39 16.53 -15.05
C ILE A 318 5.34 15.88 -16.07
N SER A 319 6.40 16.57 -16.45
CA SER A 319 7.37 16.07 -17.42
C SER A 319 8.12 14.84 -16.90
N ALA A 320 8.52 14.85 -15.63
CA ALA A 320 9.17 13.69 -15.01
C ALA A 320 8.23 12.48 -14.90
N MET A 321 6.94 12.72 -14.57
CA MET A 321 5.90 11.69 -14.58
C MET A 321 5.71 11.11 -16.00
N ASP A 322 5.67 11.95 -17.03
CA ASP A 322 5.47 11.55 -18.43
C ASP A 322 6.51 10.52 -18.88
N TYR A 323 7.78 10.81 -18.63
CA TYR A 323 8.88 9.89 -18.97
C TYR A 323 8.81 8.57 -18.16
N ALA A 324 8.57 8.63 -16.87
CA ALA A 324 8.53 7.44 -16.04
C ALA A 324 7.36 6.52 -16.38
N TYR A 325 6.20 7.08 -16.71
CA TYR A 325 5.04 6.28 -17.13
C TYR A 325 5.16 5.74 -18.56
N LYS A 326 5.88 6.45 -19.45
CA LYS A 326 6.27 5.90 -20.75
C LYS A 326 7.15 4.67 -20.57
N ASP A 327 8.21 4.78 -19.77
CA ASP A 327 9.12 3.67 -19.50
C ASP A 327 8.40 2.52 -18.78
N ARG A 328 7.46 2.83 -17.87
CA ARG A 328 6.58 1.85 -17.23
C ARG A 328 5.80 1.04 -18.26
N ALA A 329 5.18 1.72 -19.21
CA ALA A 329 4.36 1.09 -20.23
C ALA A 329 5.18 0.17 -21.15
N GLU A 330 6.42 0.52 -21.43
CA GLU A 330 7.27 -0.15 -22.38
C GLU A 330 8.07 -1.32 -21.76
N TYR A 331 8.60 -1.14 -20.53
CA TYR A 331 9.64 -2.02 -19.99
C TYR A 331 9.24 -2.77 -18.70
N LEU A 332 8.09 -2.49 -18.07
CA LEU A 332 7.78 -3.09 -16.79
C LEU A 332 6.76 -4.23 -16.89
N GLY A 333 7.06 -5.31 -16.17
CA GLY A 333 6.25 -6.53 -16.09
C GLY A 333 6.76 -7.44 -14.98
N ASP A 334 6.38 -8.72 -15.02
CA ASP A 334 6.88 -9.73 -14.09
C ASP A 334 8.30 -10.15 -14.49
N PRO A 335 9.32 -9.96 -13.63
CA PRO A 335 10.72 -10.28 -13.97
C PRO A 335 10.99 -11.77 -14.17
N SER A 336 10.08 -12.64 -13.77
CA SER A 336 10.18 -14.09 -14.08
C SER A 336 9.83 -14.40 -15.53
N PHE A 337 9.23 -13.46 -16.28
CA PHE A 337 8.75 -13.62 -17.66
C PHE A 337 9.33 -12.60 -18.64
N PHE A 338 9.92 -11.52 -18.14
CA PHE A 338 10.44 -10.43 -18.95
C PHE A 338 11.66 -9.78 -18.29
N ASP A 339 12.70 -9.50 -19.07
CA ASP A 339 13.92 -8.83 -18.56
C ASP A 339 13.66 -7.34 -18.31
N VAL A 340 13.39 -6.99 -17.06
CA VAL A 340 13.09 -5.61 -16.64
C VAL A 340 14.41 -4.85 -16.43
N PRO A 341 14.68 -3.77 -17.19
CA PRO A 341 15.94 -3.02 -17.09
C PRO A 341 15.99 -2.11 -15.85
N GLN A 342 15.78 -2.70 -14.65
CA GLN A 342 15.68 -1.97 -13.39
C GLN A 342 16.88 -1.06 -13.13
N ASN A 343 18.11 -1.58 -13.29
CA ASN A 343 19.34 -0.83 -13.04
C ASN A 343 19.49 0.40 -13.95
N LEU A 344 19.02 0.31 -15.19
CA LEU A 344 19.00 1.45 -16.10
C LEU A 344 18.00 2.51 -15.64
N LEU A 345 16.75 2.10 -15.42
CA LEU A 345 15.64 3.01 -15.12
C LEU A 345 15.82 3.74 -13.77
N THR A 346 16.46 3.11 -12.80
CA THR A 346 16.75 3.72 -11.48
C THR A 346 18.10 4.45 -11.42
N SER A 347 18.86 4.49 -12.52
CA SER A 347 20.19 5.12 -12.50
C SER A 347 20.12 6.64 -12.55
N LYS A 348 20.98 7.31 -11.77
CA LYS A 348 21.18 8.79 -11.83
C LYS A 348 21.62 9.27 -13.21
N LYS A 349 22.41 8.45 -13.92
CA LYS A 349 22.88 8.77 -15.29
C LYS A 349 21.73 8.86 -16.28
N TYR A 350 20.81 7.89 -16.24
CA TYR A 350 19.62 7.90 -17.09
C TYR A 350 18.70 9.07 -16.75
N ALA A 351 18.45 9.30 -15.47
CA ALA A 351 17.63 10.41 -14.98
C ALA A 351 18.19 11.78 -15.41
N LYS A 352 19.52 11.98 -15.36
CA LYS A 352 20.17 13.22 -15.84
C LYS A 352 19.95 13.42 -17.33
N LYS A 353 20.02 12.35 -18.15
CA LYS A 353 19.73 12.42 -19.59
C LYS A 353 18.28 12.84 -19.83
N ILE A 354 17.34 12.26 -19.09
CA ILE A 354 15.93 12.65 -19.21
C ILE A 354 15.72 14.10 -18.79
N TYR A 355 16.33 14.56 -17.70
CA TYR A 355 16.23 15.94 -17.26
C TYR A 355 16.73 16.93 -18.35
N GLN A 356 17.83 16.60 -19.03
CA GLN A 356 18.32 17.39 -20.18
C GLN A 356 17.32 17.44 -21.36
N LEU A 357 16.55 16.38 -21.59
CA LEU A 357 15.49 16.38 -22.59
C LEU A 357 14.31 17.26 -22.15
N ILE A 358 13.94 17.21 -20.88
CA ILE A 358 12.90 18.07 -20.29
C ILE A 358 13.28 19.55 -20.44
N GLN A 359 14.53 19.92 -20.14
CA GLN A 359 15.03 21.29 -20.33
C GLN A 359 14.97 21.77 -21.79
N LYS A 360 15.02 20.87 -22.76
CA LYS A 360 14.87 21.16 -24.20
C LYS A 360 13.42 21.05 -24.69
N GLU A 361 12.45 20.96 -23.76
CA GLU A 361 11.01 20.78 -24.04
C GLU A 361 10.69 19.55 -24.93
N LYS A 362 11.59 18.58 -24.99
CA LYS A 362 11.36 17.32 -25.71
C LYS A 362 10.54 16.39 -24.83
N MET A 363 9.30 16.16 -25.25
CA MET A 363 8.36 15.27 -24.54
C MET A 363 8.19 13.96 -25.32
N PRO A 364 7.84 12.84 -24.63
CA PRO A 364 7.53 11.58 -25.29
C PRO A 364 6.39 11.70 -26.30
N ALA A 365 6.45 10.94 -27.40
CA ALA A 365 5.35 10.87 -28.38
C ALA A 365 4.11 10.21 -27.76
N LYS A 366 2.92 10.65 -28.16
CA LYS A 366 1.63 10.24 -27.58
C LYS A 366 0.67 9.67 -28.61
N ALA A 367 -0.26 8.83 -28.13
CA ALA A 367 -1.37 8.29 -28.90
C ALA A 367 -2.70 8.52 -28.16
N THR A 368 -3.82 8.54 -28.88
CA THR A 368 -5.15 8.76 -28.31
C THR A 368 -5.72 7.46 -27.72
N VAL A 369 -6.21 7.51 -26.48
CA VAL A 369 -6.76 6.34 -25.76
C VAL A 369 -7.97 6.74 -24.91
N ASN A 370 -8.96 5.85 -24.78
CA ASN A 370 -10.17 6.02 -23.96
C ASN A 370 -10.05 5.28 -22.62
N ILE A 371 -10.60 5.86 -21.53
CA ILE A 371 -10.50 5.35 -20.15
C ILE A 371 -11.82 4.79 -19.63
N LEU A 372 -11.71 3.79 -18.74
CA LEU A 372 -12.72 3.39 -17.75
C LEU A 372 -12.13 3.66 -16.35
N GLU A 373 -12.84 4.35 -15.45
CA GLU A 373 -12.31 4.79 -14.16
C GLU A 373 -12.60 3.79 -13.02
N SER A 374 -11.57 3.49 -12.20
CA SER A 374 -11.71 2.84 -10.88
C SER A 374 -10.58 3.29 -9.94
N GLU A 375 -10.85 3.46 -8.62
CA GLU A 375 -9.88 3.96 -7.63
C GLU A 375 -9.98 3.18 -6.31
N GLU A 376 -9.83 1.85 -6.30
CA GLU A 376 -9.97 1.11 -5.05
C GLU A 376 -8.77 0.20 -4.80
N THR A 377 -8.09 0.50 -3.71
CA THR A 377 -6.96 -0.21 -3.08
C THR A 377 -6.99 0.18 -1.62
N THR A 378 -6.27 -0.47 -0.75
CA THR A 378 -6.10 -0.03 0.63
C THR A 378 -4.63 -0.04 1.03
N HIS A 379 -4.27 0.87 1.92
CA HIS A 379 -2.93 1.00 2.46
C HIS A 379 -2.98 1.17 3.97
N PHE A 380 -1.94 0.69 4.66
CA PHE A 380 -1.66 1.02 6.06
C PHE A 380 -0.16 1.07 6.34
N SER A 381 0.20 1.93 7.29
CA SER A 381 1.55 2.11 7.82
C SER A 381 1.57 1.84 9.31
N ILE A 382 2.61 1.15 9.79
CA ILE A 382 2.78 0.78 11.20
C ILE A 382 4.23 1.00 11.61
N LEU A 383 4.41 1.46 12.83
CA LEU A 383 5.69 1.56 13.53
C LEU A 383 5.51 1.04 14.95
N ASP A 384 6.41 0.17 15.41
CA ASP A 384 6.44 -0.27 16.80
C ASP A 384 7.50 0.48 17.65
N LYS A 385 7.49 0.22 18.94
CA LYS A 385 8.40 0.84 19.91
C LYS A 385 9.87 0.42 19.75
N TRP A 386 10.14 -0.65 19.04
CA TRP A 386 11.50 -1.11 18.75
C TRP A 386 12.07 -0.49 17.46
N GLY A 387 11.22 0.17 16.68
CA GLY A 387 11.58 0.78 15.40
C GLY A 387 11.36 -0.11 14.20
N ASN A 388 10.71 -1.29 14.38
CA ASN A 388 10.27 -2.06 13.23
C ASN A 388 9.13 -1.31 12.54
N ALA A 389 9.15 -1.33 11.22
CA ALA A 389 8.19 -0.60 10.41
C ALA A 389 7.56 -1.50 9.35
N VAL A 390 6.26 -1.32 9.12
CA VAL A 390 5.52 -2.00 8.05
C VAL A 390 4.80 -0.97 7.19
N SER A 391 4.99 -1.08 5.87
CA SER A 391 4.22 -0.37 4.85
C SER A 391 3.56 -1.40 3.95
N ASN A 392 2.23 -1.44 3.93
CA ASN A 392 1.47 -2.47 3.22
C ASN A 392 0.38 -1.90 2.34
N THR A 393 0.38 -2.31 1.06
CA THR A 393 -0.65 -1.96 0.09
C THR A 393 -1.20 -3.24 -0.54
N TYR A 394 -2.52 -3.45 -0.46
CA TYR A 394 -3.17 -4.62 -1.03
C TYR A 394 -4.55 -4.30 -1.58
N THR A 395 -5.08 -5.16 -2.47
CA THR A 395 -6.21 -4.79 -3.31
C THR A 395 -7.05 -6.00 -3.76
N LEU A 396 -8.21 -5.69 -4.31
CA LEU A 396 -9.02 -6.55 -5.17
C LEU A 396 -9.00 -6.07 -6.63
N ASN A 397 -8.15 -5.10 -6.98
CA ASN A 397 -8.11 -4.24 -8.15
C ASN A 397 -9.20 -3.15 -8.10
N THR A 398 -10.42 -3.41 -8.53
CA THR A 398 -11.51 -2.41 -8.46
C THR A 398 -12.35 -2.58 -7.19
N ALA A 399 -13.23 -1.60 -6.90
CA ALA A 399 -14.14 -1.68 -5.75
C ALA A 399 -14.90 -3.00 -5.71
N TYR A 400 -14.72 -3.76 -4.63
CA TYR A 400 -15.28 -5.11 -4.41
C TYR A 400 -14.84 -6.14 -5.45
N GLY A 401 -13.70 -5.92 -6.11
CA GLY A 401 -13.15 -6.83 -7.11
C GLY A 401 -14.11 -7.16 -8.25
N SER A 402 -14.25 -8.43 -8.57
CA SER A 402 -15.23 -8.93 -9.55
C SER A 402 -16.69 -8.85 -9.07
N GLY A 403 -16.92 -8.58 -7.77
CA GLY A 403 -18.26 -8.66 -7.14
C GLY A 403 -18.72 -10.10 -6.91
N ILE A 404 -17.85 -11.09 -7.13
CA ILE A 404 -18.15 -12.52 -6.99
C ILE A 404 -17.72 -13.00 -5.60
N ILE A 405 -18.62 -13.75 -4.96
CA ILE A 405 -18.34 -14.48 -3.72
C ILE A 405 -18.64 -15.97 -3.99
N PRO A 406 -17.65 -16.86 -3.93
CA PRO A 406 -17.89 -18.30 -3.97
C PRO A 406 -18.79 -18.75 -2.82
N TYR A 407 -19.77 -19.61 -3.09
CA TYR A 407 -20.81 -19.99 -2.14
C TYR A 407 -20.26 -20.47 -0.80
N GLY A 408 -20.77 -19.90 0.29
CA GLY A 408 -20.44 -20.27 1.66
C GLY A 408 -19.03 -19.86 2.12
N THR A 409 -18.30 -19.03 1.35
CA THR A 409 -16.98 -18.53 1.77
C THR A 409 -17.04 -17.12 2.36
N GLY A 410 -17.96 -16.27 1.91
CA GLY A 410 -17.98 -14.85 2.23
C GLY A 410 -16.84 -14.04 1.63
N ILE A 411 -15.96 -14.64 0.84
CA ILE A 411 -14.75 -14.02 0.29
C ILE A 411 -15.10 -13.32 -1.03
N LEU A 412 -14.91 -12.00 -1.10
CA LEU A 412 -14.91 -11.27 -2.36
C LEU A 412 -13.66 -11.62 -3.18
N MET A 413 -13.86 -12.02 -4.43
CA MET A 413 -12.77 -12.35 -5.35
C MET A 413 -12.32 -11.12 -6.13
N ASN A 414 -11.02 -11.03 -6.34
CA ASN A 414 -10.39 -9.98 -7.12
C ASN A 414 -10.82 -10.01 -8.60
N ASN A 415 -10.50 -8.95 -9.32
CA ASN A 415 -10.54 -8.87 -10.78
C ASN A 415 -9.19 -8.37 -11.32
N GLU A 416 -8.12 -8.92 -10.78
CA GLU A 416 -6.75 -8.48 -10.98
C GLU A 416 -6.19 -8.85 -12.36
N MET A 417 -6.84 -9.76 -13.08
CA MET A 417 -6.47 -10.10 -14.47
C MET A 417 -6.60 -8.91 -15.43
N ASP A 418 -7.35 -7.86 -15.05
CA ASP A 418 -7.45 -6.60 -15.79
C ASP A 418 -6.14 -5.80 -15.81
N ASP A 419 -5.26 -5.99 -14.83
CA ASP A 419 -3.97 -5.30 -14.77
C ASP A 419 -2.94 -5.85 -15.77
N PHE A 420 -3.20 -6.97 -16.42
CA PHE A 420 -2.46 -7.40 -17.61
C PHE A 420 -2.78 -6.53 -18.83
N SER A 421 -1.86 -6.53 -19.78
CA SER A 421 -2.13 -6.07 -21.15
C SER A 421 -3.02 -7.08 -21.87
N SER A 422 -4.35 -6.87 -21.83
CA SER A 422 -5.31 -7.72 -22.56
C SER A 422 -5.06 -7.72 -24.07
N LYS A 423 -4.41 -6.69 -24.56
CA LYS A 423 -3.83 -6.52 -25.89
C LYS A 423 -2.78 -5.39 -25.79
N PRO A 424 -1.55 -5.56 -26.31
CA PRO A 424 -0.55 -4.50 -26.34
C PRO A 424 -1.12 -3.22 -26.96
N GLY A 425 -0.87 -2.08 -26.28
CA GLY A 425 -1.40 -0.79 -26.69
C GLY A 425 -2.87 -0.52 -26.31
N TYR A 426 -3.57 -1.48 -25.66
CA TYR A 426 -4.94 -1.29 -25.18
C TYR A 426 -4.94 -0.97 -23.66
N PRO A 427 -5.76 -0.01 -23.19
CA PRO A 427 -5.78 0.39 -21.79
C PRO A 427 -6.55 -0.60 -20.92
N ASN A 428 -6.09 -0.75 -19.66
CA ASN A 428 -6.86 -1.40 -18.60
C ASN A 428 -7.90 -0.44 -17.97
N ALA A 429 -8.55 -0.85 -16.88
CA ALA A 429 -9.55 -0.03 -16.18
C ALA A 429 -9.01 1.33 -15.69
N TYR A 430 -7.71 1.44 -15.44
CA TYR A 430 -7.04 2.68 -15.00
C TYR A 430 -6.52 3.52 -16.18
N GLY A 431 -6.77 3.11 -17.40
CA GLY A 431 -6.21 3.74 -18.59
C GLY A 431 -4.74 3.44 -18.81
N LEU A 432 -4.13 2.59 -17.99
CA LEU A 432 -2.73 2.20 -18.15
C LEU A 432 -2.56 1.31 -19.38
N ILE A 433 -1.61 1.69 -20.21
CA ILE A 433 -1.22 0.91 -21.38
C ILE A 433 -0.01 0.07 -21.01
N GLY A 434 0.01 -1.16 -21.48
CA GLY A 434 1.14 -2.06 -21.36
C GLY A 434 1.58 -2.61 -22.70
N SER A 435 2.79 -3.17 -22.70
CA SER A 435 3.45 -3.83 -23.83
C SER A 435 3.38 -5.36 -23.68
N GLU A 436 4.16 -6.06 -24.52
CA GLU A 436 4.42 -7.50 -24.41
C GLU A 436 4.99 -7.91 -23.03
N ALA A 437 5.71 -7.00 -22.34
CA ALA A 437 6.24 -7.24 -21.01
C ALA A 437 5.15 -7.67 -20.00
N ASN A 438 3.93 -7.12 -20.14
CA ASN A 438 2.81 -7.37 -19.25
C ASN A 438 1.66 -8.15 -19.93
N LYS A 439 1.90 -8.91 -20.99
CA LYS A 439 0.88 -9.79 -21.61
C LYS A 439 0.48 -10.91 -20.65
N ILE A 440 -0.73 -11.46 -20.84
CA ILE A 440 -1.26 -12.56 -20.04
C ILE A 440 -0.50 -13.85 -20.38
N GLU A 441 0.06 -14.49 -19.36
CA GLU A 441 0.66 -15.82 -19.42
C GLU A 441 0.29 -16.63 -18.18
N PRO A 442 0.16 -17.97 -18.25
CA PRO A 442 -0.12 -18.82 -17.09
C PRO A 442 0.88 -18.59 -15.94
N LYS A 443 0.39 -18.47 -14.72
CA LYS A 443 1.18 -18.27 -13.49
C LYS A 443 1.93 -16.93 -13.38
N LYS A 444 1.86 -16.06 -14.40
CA LYS A 444 2.46 -14.72 -14.39
C LYS A 444 1.72 -13.81 -13.43
N THR A 445 2.45 -12.87 -12.86
CA THR A 445 1.90 -11.83 -11.98
C THR A 445 1.62 -10.56 -12.79
N PRO A 446 0.42 -9.97 -12.71
CA PRO A 446 0.12 -8.74 -13.42
C PRO A 446 0.90 -7.55 -12.84
N LEU A 447 1.33 -6.64 -13.72
CA LEU A 447 2.03 -5.41 -13.33
C LEU A 447 1.16 -4.56 -12.40
N SER A 448 1.73 -4.08 -11.30
CA SER A 448 1.05 -3.26 -10.31
C SER A 448 1.58 -1.82 -10.27
N SER A 449 0.76 -0.91 -9.74
CA SER A 449 1.19 0.45 -9.35
C SER A 449 1.23 0.63 -7.82
N MET A 450 0.97 -0.40 -7.02
CA MET A 450 1.03 -0.33 -5.57
C MET A 450 2.45 -0.03 -5.09
N SER A 451 2.61 1.03 -4.31
CA SER A 451 3.90 1.59 -3.91
C SER A 451 3.92 1.79 -2.38
N PRO A 452 3.96 0.71 -1.59
CA PRO A 452 4.31 0.88 -0.18
C PRO A 452 5.75 1.40 -0.11
N VAL A 453 6.02 2.36 0.78
CA VAL A 453 7.33 3.04 0.89
C VAL A 453 7.76 3.14 2.35
N ILE A 454 9.04 2.93 2.58
CA ILE A 454 9.74 3.34 3.79
C ILE A 454 10.91 4.24 3.36
N VAL A 455 10.94 5.46 3.87
CA VAL A 455 12.05 6.40 3.70
C VAL A 455 12.93 6.33 4.94
N PHE A 456 14.25 6.26 4.72
CA PHE A 456 15.24 6.20 5.78
C PHE A 456 16.06 7.48 5.85
N LYS A 457 16.43 7.86 7.07
CA LYS A 457 17.43 8.88 7.37
C LYS A 457 18.42 8.30 8.35
N ASN A 458 19.71 8.26 7.97
CA ASN A 458 20.76 7.66 8.80
C ASN A 458 20.41 6.21 9.20
N ASN A 459 19.97 5.39 8.26
CA ASN A 459 19.57 3.98 8.41
C ASN A 459 18.40 3.73 9.40
N LYS A 460 17.63 4.76 9.74
CA LYS A 460 16.43 4.62 10.59
C LYS A 460 15.19 5.02 9.79
N PRO A 461 14.06 4.35 9.96
CA PRO A 461 12.82 4.80 9.37
C PRO A 461 12.56 6.26 9.70
N PHE A 462 12.22 7.03 8.69
CA PHE A 462 11.90 8.45 8.80
C PHE A 462 10.44 8.71 8.39
N LEU A 463 10.02 8.14 7.24
CA LEU A 463 8.65 8.24 6.77
C LEU A 463 8.20 6.85 6.30
N ILE A 464 7.06 6.38 6.80
CA ILE A 464 6.39 5.16 6.37
C ILE A 464 5.12 5.62 5.69
N THR A 465 4.91 5.30 4.41
CA THR A 465 3.82 5.87 3.62
C THR A 465 3.37 4.98 2.49
N GLY A 466 2.19 5.27 1.98
CA GLY A 466 1.60 4.67 0.79
C GLY A 466 0.17 5.14 0.58
N SER A 467 -0.44 4.73 -0.52
CA SER A 467 -1.75 5.21 -0.93
C SER A 467 -2.53 4.15 -1.68
N PRO A 468 -3.87 4.10 -1.60
CA PRO A 468 -4.72 3.58 -2.65
C PRO A 468 -4.80 4.53 -3.85
N GLY A 469 -5.38 4.07 -4.98
CA GLY A 469 -5.68 4.96 -6.10
C GLY A 469 -5.33 4.44 -7.50
N GLY A 470 -5.12 3.12 -7.69
CA GLY A 470 -4.76 2.55 -8.99
C GLY A 470 -3.49 3.19 -9.57
N SER A 471 -3.56 3.70 -10.79
CA SER A 471 -2.41 4.37 -11.44
C SER A 471 -1.88 5.59 -10.68
N THR A 472 -2.73 6.28 -9.90
CA THR A 472 -2.36 7.50 -9.17
C THR A 472 -1.60 7.24 -7.87
N ILE A 473 -1.43 5.97 -7.46
CA ILE A 473 -0.71 5.60 -6.25
C ILE A 473 0.71 6.16 -6.26
N ILE A 474 1.45 5.89 -7.34
CA ILE A 474 2.87 6.30 -7.49
C ILE A 474 3.01 7.82 -7.31
N THR A 475 2.18 8.59 -8.00
CA THR A 475 2.27 10.05 -8.01
C THR A 475 1.73 10.70 -6.72
N SER A 476 0.79 10.05 -6.04
CA SER A 476 0.32 10.51 -4.73
C SER A 476 1.38 10.31 -3.66
N VAL A 477 2.03 9.14 -3.64
CA VAL A 477 3.16 8.86 -2.73
C VAL A 477 4.36 9.75 -3.06
N LEU A 478 4.67 9.96 -4.34
CA LEU A 478 5.72 10.89 -4.78
C LEU A 478 5.51 12.29 -4.20
N GLN A 479 4.31 12.85 -4.37
CA GLN A 479 4.02 14.21 -3.91
C GLN A 479 4.03 14.33 -2.38
N GLU A 480 3.62 13.26 -1.65
CA GLU A 480 3.81 13.20 -0.20
C GLU A 480 5.30 13.29 0.18
N ILE A 481 6.15 12.49 -0.47
CA ILE A 481 7.59 12.49 -0.23
C ILE A 481 8.19 13.88 -0.52
N LEU A 482 7.89 14.49 -1.67
CA LEU A 482 8.37 15.83 -2.03
C LEU A 482 7.90 16.88 -1.04
N ASN A 483 6.64 16.83 -0.62
CA ASN A 483 6.08 17.74 0.37
C ASN A 483 6.82 17.69 1.71
N ILE A 484 7.23 16.50 2.15
CA ILE A 484 7.95 16.30 3.41
C ILE A 484 9.44 16.63 3.25
N LEU A 485 10.10 16.18 2.17
CA LEU A 485 11.55 16.26 2.04
C LEU A 485 12.03 17.60 1.48
N ASP A 486 11.38 18.12 0.46
CA ASP A 486 11.79 19.38 -0.21
C ASP A 486 11.07 20.60 0.40
N PHE A 487 9.76 20.50 0.69
CA PHE A 487 8.96 21.62 1.21
C PHE A 487 8.80 21.60 2.74
N GLN A 488 9.28 20.58 3.44
CA GLN A 488 9.31 20.45 4.90
C GLN A 488 7.93 20.60 5.58
N TYR A 489 6.86 20.21 4.88
CA TYR A 489 5.52 20.21 5.45
C TYR A 489 5.35 19.10 6.51
N SER A 490 4.46 19.33 7.47
CA SER A 490 3.93 18.26 8.33
C SER A 490 3.04 17.31 7.51
N LEU A 491 2.76 16.10 8.00
CA LEU A 491 1.83 15.18 7.33
C LEU A 491 0.44 15.82 7.13
N LYS A 492 -0.02 16.58 8.13
CA LYS A 492 -1.31 17.28 8.06
C LYS A 492 -1.33 18.38 7.00
N GLU A 493 -0.24 19.11 6.82
CA GLU A 493 -0.13 20.15 5.79
C GLU A 493 -0.01 19.51 4.40
N SER A 494 0.87 18.50 4.24
CA SER A 494 1.04 17.75 3.00
C SER A 494 -0.29 17.18 2.51
N SER A 495 -1.08 16.57 3.40
CA SER A 495 -2.37 15.98 3.04
C SER A 495 -3.40 16.96 2.49
N LYS A 496 -3.28 18.27 2.82
CA LYS A 496 -4.16 19.33 2.34
C LYS A 496 -3.77 19.88 0.97
N LYS A 497 -2.54 19.62 0.54
CA LYS A 497 -2.04 20.10 -0.76
C LYS A 497 -2.78 19.41 -1.89
N SER A 498 -3.17 20.17 -2.90
CA SER A 498 -3.76 19.63 -4.14
C SER A 498 -2.72 18.82 -4.90
N ARG A 499 -3.15 17.67 -5.43
CA ARG A 499 -2.31 16.75 -6.19
C ARG A 499 -2.62 16.82 -7.67
N ILE A 500 -1.62 16.49 -8.48
CA ILE A 500 -1.76 16.22 -9.90
C ILE A 500 -1.31 14.80 -10.23
N HIS A 501 -1.79 14.28 -11.36
CA HIS A 501 -1.34 13.00 -11.87
C HIS A 501 -1.29 13.03 -13.39
N PHE A 502 -0.20 12.52 -13.93
CA PHE A 502 0.00 12.34 -15.35
C PHE A 502 0.67 11.00 -15.61
N GLN A 503 0.11 10.19 -16.52
CA GLN A 503 0.53 8.81 -16.74
C GLN A 503 0.92 8.51 -18.20
N HIS A 504 1.44 9.50 -18.93
CA HIS A 504 1.81 9.44 -20.33
C HIS A 504 0.58 9.20 -21.23
N LEU A 505 -0.03 8.06 -21.17
CA LEU A 505 -1.24 7.68 -21.89
C LEU A 505 -2.32 7.17 -20.91
N PRO A 506 -3.58 7.58 -21.14
CA PRO A 506 -4.04 8.57 -22.13
C PRO A 506 -3.52 9.96 -21.79
N ASP A 507 -3.49 10.87 -22.78
CA ASP A 507 -3.03 12.27 -22.60
C ASP A 507 -4.05 13.10 -21.82
N ILE A 508 -4.17 12.77 -20.52
CA ILE A 508 -5.08 13.42 -19.58
C ILE A 508 -4.29 13.86 -18.36
N LEU A 509 -4.36 15.15 -18.03
CA LEU A 509 -3.89 15.68 -16.77
C LEU A 509 -5.01 15.55 -15.74
N PHE A 510 -4.84 14.64 -14.78
CA PHE A 510 -5.72 14.54 -13.63
C PHE A 510 -5.23 15.50 -12.55
N HIS A 511 -6.16 16.24 -11.97
CA HIS A 511 -5.84 17.25 -10.96
C HIS A 511 -6.93 17.35 -9.90
N GLU A 512 -6.56 17.78 -8.71
CA GLU A 512 -7.48 18.21 -7.68
C GLU A 512 -7.82 19.69 -7.84
N LYS A 513 -8.27 20.36 -6.82
CA LYS A 513 -8.65 21.77 -6.88
C LYS A 513 -7.41 22.68 -7.01
N PHE A 514 -7.24 23.29 -8.14
CA PHE A 514 -6.25 24.34 -8.45
C PHE A 514 -6.96 25.58 -9.01
N GLU A 515 -6.25 26.69 -9.14
CA GLU A 515 -6.73 27.86 -9.85
C GLU A 515 -6.89 27.56 -11.35
N ASP A 516 -7.99 28.01 -11.94
CA ASP A 516 -8.33 27.70 -13.35
C ASP A 516 -7.26 28.18 -14.34
N ASN A 517 -6.66 29.36 -14.10
CA ASN A 517 -5.62 29.92 -14.97
C ASN A 517 -4.36 29.04 -14.95
N LEU A 518 -3.96 28.57 -13.75
CA LEU A 518 -2.81 27.68 -13.58
C LEU A 518 -3.04 26.35 -14.32
N ILE A 519 -4.20 25.73 -14.15
CA ILE A 519 -4.49 24.46 -14.83
C ILE A 519 -4.58 24.64 -16.35
N LYS A 520 -5.11 25.76 -16.83
CA LYS A 520 -5.15 26.08 -18.27
C LYS A 520 -3.74 26.29 -18.84
N SER A 521 -2.82 26.93 -18.11
CA SER A 521 -1.42 27.09 -18.57
C SER A 521 -0.66 25.78 -18.70
N LEU A 522 -1.03 24.77 -17.91
CA LEU A 522 -0.45 23.42 -17.96
C LEU A 522 -1.06 22.54 -19.07
N ASN A 523 -2.12 23.00 -19.73
CA ASN A 523 -2.96 22.17 -20.58
C ASN A 523 -2.21 21.64 -21.82
N LYS A 524 -1.43 22.48 -22.55
CA LYS A 524 -0.73 22.09 -23.79
C LYS A 524 -1.57 21.13 -24.67
N ASP A 525 -2.88 21.45 -24.87
CA ASP A 525 -3.87 20.66 -25.63
C ASP A 525 -4.28 19.30 -25.04
N ARG A 526 -3.94 19.03 -23.76
CA ARG A 526 -4.33 17.83 -23.05
C ARG A 526 -5.76 17.92 -22.53
N LYS A 527 -6.41 16.76 -22.37
CA LYS A 527 -7.67 16.70 -21.62
C LYS A 527 -7.40 16.94 -20.13
N LEU A 528 -8.19 17.81 -19.51
CA LEU A 528 -8.15 18.05 -18.07
C LEU A 528 -9.26 17.27 -17.39
N MET A 529 -8.95 16.66 -16.22
CA MET A 529 -9.93 15.92 -15.43
C MET A 529 -9.76 16.21 -13.94
N ASN A 530 -10.74 16.90 -13.35
CA ASN A 530 -10.77 17.17 -11.92
C ASN A 530 -11.29 15.96 -11.15
N ARG A 531 -10.49 15.41 -10.22
CA ARG A 531 -10.89 14.33 -9.32
C ARG A 531 -9.98 14.26 -8.10
N LYS A 532 -10.42 13.55 -7.04
CA LYS A 532 -9.56 13.22 -5.89
C LYS A 532 -8.46 12.25 -6.31
N LEU A 533 -7.24 12.44 -5.80
CA LEU A 533 -6.06 11.65 -6.15
C LEU A 533 -5.45 11.00 -4.92
N GLY A 534 -5.57 9.68 -4.84
CA GLY A 534 -5.02 8.89 -3.75
C GLY A 534 -5.65 9.16 -2.38
N GLU A 535 -5.10 8.50 -1.36
CA GLU A 535 -5.48 8.64 0.05
C GLU A 535 -4.29 8.17 0.89
N ILE A 536 -3.50 9.10 1.39
CA ILE A 536 -2.24 8.81 2.08
C ILE A 536 -2.49 8.38 3.52
N HIS A 537 -1.81 7.31 3.96
CA HIS A 537 -1.76 6.87 5.34
C HIS A 537 -0.30 6.79 5.77
N SER A 538 0.17 7.75 6.55
CA SER A 538 1.60 7.93 6.81
C SER A 538 1.92 8.06 8.29
N ILE A 539 3.18 7.69 8.61
CA ILE A 539 3.83 7.88 9.89
C ILE A 539 5.16 8.57 9.63
N LEU A 540 5.41 9.70 10.31
CA LEU A 540 6.62 10.50 10.20
C LEU A 540 7.33 10.57 11.55
N LEU A 541 8.59 10.12 11.58
CA LEU A 541 9.44 10.20 12.76
C LEU A 541 10.23 11.52 12.73
N LYS A 542 10.01 12.37 13.72
CA LYS A 542 10.73 13.64 13.92
C LYS A 542 11.69 13.51 15.10
N LYS A 543 12.61 14.45 15.24
CA LYS A 543 13.51 14.50 16.40
C LYS A 543 12.78 14.66 17.74
N ASP A 544 11.67 15.38 17.72
CA ASP A 544 10.83 15.79 18.84
C ASP A 544 9.55 14.98 18.98
N GLY A 545 9.39 13.90 18.19
CA GLY A 545 8.21 13.05 18.34
C GLY A 545 7.81 12.28 17.10
N LEU A 546 6.60 11.75 17.16
CA LEU A 546 5.98 10.89 16.15
C LEU A 546 4.69 11.54 15.65
N GLU A 547 4.56 11.69 14.33
CA GLU A 547 3.34 12.16 13.69
C GLU A 547 2.73 11.02 12.87
N ALA A 548 1.43 10.75 13.04
CA ALA A 548 0.69 9.83 12.21
C ALA A 548 -0.53 10.53 11.60
N PHE A 549 -0.79 10.29 10.34
CA PHE A 549 -1.90 10.93 9.64
C PHE A 549 -2.57 10.00 8.64
N SER A 550 -3.91 10.05 8.62
CA SER A 550 -4.75 9.42 7.61
C SER A 550 -5.48 10.50 6.82
N ASP A 551 -5.29 10.51 5.52
CA ASP A 551 -5.84 11.49 4.58
C ASP A 551 -7.38 11.56 4.67
N LYS A 552 -7.92 12.76 4.69
CA LYS A 552 -9.36 13.02 4.82
C LYS A 552 -10.10 13.11 3.48
N ARG A 553 -9.43 12.76 2.36
CA ARG A 553 -10.11 12.61 1.06
C ARG A 553 -11.22 11.56 1.12
N ARG A 554 -11.07 10.58 2.03
CA ARG A 554 -12.12 9.66 2.46
C ARG A 554 -12.27 9.70 3.98
N PRO A 555 -13.50 9.57 4.52
CA PRO A 555 -13.79 9.94 5.92
C PRO A 555 -13.44 8.86 6.95
N ASP A 556 -13.34 7.57 6.57
CA ASP A 556 -13.31 6.45 7.50
C ASP A 556 -11.91 6.14 8.04
N GLY A 557 -10.87 6.73 7.43
CA GLY A 557 -9.48 6.54 7.82
C GLY A 557 -9.15 7.16 9.19
N LYS A 558 -8.28 6.48 9.94
CA LYS A 558 -7.73 6.93 11.22
C LYS A 558 -6.23 6.73 11.26
N ALA A 559 -5.55 7.63 11.97
CA ALA A 559 -4.19 7.44 12.41
C ALA A 559 -4.12 7.69 13.92
N SER A 560 -3.34 6.91 14.61
CA SER A 560 -3.06 7.05 16.04
C SER A 560 -1.56 6.90 16.27
N ALA A 561 -0.97 7.83 17.00
CA ALA A 561 0.41 7.81 17.43
C ALA A 561 0.45 7.95 18.96
N ILE A 562 1.18 7.07 19.60
CA ILE A 562 1.41 7.08 21.05
C ILE A 562 2.88 7.45 21.26
N TYR A 563 3.11 8.40 22.11
CA TYR A 563 4.43 8.86 22.53
C TYR A 563 4.41 8.99 24.05
N LYS A 564 5.12 8.09 24.75
CA LYS A 564 5.19 8.04 26.22
C LYS A 564 6.59 8.35 26.72
#